data_79433a6cc3acaeab9316909e966d92c2
#
_entry.id   79433a6cc3acaeab9316909e966d92c2
#
_cell.length_a   1.000
_cell.length_b   1.000
_cell.length_c   1.000
_cell.angle_alpha   90.00
_cell.angle_beta   90.00
_cell.angle_gamma   90.00
#
_symmetry.space_group_name_H-M   'P 1'
#
loop_
_entity.id
_entity.type
_entity.pdbx_description
1 polymer ?
#
loop_
_entity_poly.entity_id
_entity_poly.type
_entity_poly.pdbx_seq_one_letter_code
_entity_poly.pdbx_strand_id
1 'polypeptide(L)'
;MRRFIGPITVLLLWAALTIGLNVWFTMNPDTSQTNLIVSIVYMVLLLVIIPVGLPMHSRLLEVLLMLYALVLGVMDVAIFLNMKHTLVNTLGNAMLAPFHGLFYFENFLGMGSFAIYAVIGFFAAFLTLAAGVGACMVQPRE
;
A
#
# COMPACT_ATOMS: atom_id res chain seq x y z
N MET A 1 -4.67 25.58 13.46
CA MET A 1 -5.69 24.81 12.74
C MET A 1 -5.33 24.51 11.28
N ARG A 2 -5.01 25.50 10.47
CA ARG A 2 -4.69 25.30 9.04
C ARG A 2 -3.54 24.31 8.75
N ARG A 3 -2.62 24.10 9.68
CA ARG A 3 -1.45 23.24 9.51
C ARG A 3 -1.78 21.74 9.43
N PHE A 4 -2.91 21.31 9.98
CA PHE A 4 -3.31 19.91 10.01
C PHE A 4 -4.32 19.52 8.95
N ILE A 5 -4.93 20.48 8.26
CA ILE A 5 -5.99 20.22 7.28
C ILE A 5 -5.45 19.41 6.09
N GLY A 6 -4.30 19.81 5.55
CA GLY A 6 -3.69 19.13 4.41
C GLY A 6 -3.35 17.66 4.70
N PRO A 7 -2.54 17.36 5.73
CA PRO A 7 -2.22 15.98 6.10
C PRO A 7 -3.43 15.13 6.45
N ILE A 8 -4.40 15.68 7.17
CA ILE A 8 -5.64 14.97 7.52
C ILE A 8 -6.44 14.66 6.24
N THR A 9 -6.53 15.60 5.30
CA THR A 9 -7.22 15.38 4.03
C THR A 9 -6.55 14.25 3.25
N VAL A 10 -5.23 14.23 3.15
CA VAL A 10 -4.49 13.15 2.47
C VAL A 10 -4.74 11.80 3.15
N LEU A 11 -4.72 11.75 4.48
CA LEU A 11 -5.00 10.52 5.23
C LEU A 11 -6.42 10.03 5.02
N LEU A 12 -7.41 10.92 5.02
CA LEU A 12 -8.81 10.56 4.77
C LEU A 12 -9.02 10.05 3.35
N LEU A 13 -8.41 10.70 2.35
CA LEU A 13 -8.47 10.24 0.96
C LEU A 13 -7.80 8.89 0.79
N TRP A 14 -6.66 8.68 1.40
CA TRP A 14 -5.95 7.40 1.36
C TRP A 14 -6.78 6.29 2.04
N ALA A 15 -7.33 6.53 3.22
CA ALA A 15 -8.21 5.58 3.90
C ALA A 15 -9.45 5.26 3.08
N ALA A 16 -10.12 6.26 2.52
CA ALA A 16 -11.30 6.08 1.67
C ALA A 16 -10.97 5.27 0.41
N LEU A 17 -9.85 5.57 -0.23
CA LEU A 17 -9.37 4.83 -1.41
C LEU A 17 -9.07 3.36 -1.06
N THR A 18 -8.38 3.11 0.04
CA THR A 18 -8.03 1.76 0.48
C THR A 18 -9.28 0.94 0.79
N ILE A 19 -10.24 1.52 1.50
CA ILE A 19 -11.53 0.87 1.79
C ILE A 19 -12.31 0.62 0.50
N GLY A 20 -12.39 1.63 -0.38
CA GLY A 20 -13.07 1.51 -1.67
C GLY A 20 -12.48 0.41 -2.55
N LEU A 21 -11.15 0.28 -2.60
CA LEU A 21 -10.48 -0.77 -3.35
C LEU A 21 -10.69 -2.16 -2.73
N ASN A 22 -10.75 -2.28 -1.42
CA ASN A 22 -11.13 -3.53 -0.77
C ASN A 22 -12.52 -3.99 -1.19
N VAL A 23 -13.49 -3.08 -1.21
CA VAL A 23 -14.85 -3.37 -1.70
C VAL A 23 -14.82 -3.72 -3.19
N TRP A 24 -14.11 -2.95 -4.01
CA TRP A 24 -14.00 -3.20 -5.45
C TRP A 24 -13.48 -4.60 -5.75
N PHE A 25 -12.36 -5.00 -5.15
CA PHE A 25 -11.76 -6.31 -5.40
C PHE A 25 -12.55 -7.47 -4.78
N THR A 26 -13.35 -7.21 -3.75
CA THR A 26 -14.30 -8.20 -3.21
C THR A 26 -15.45 -8.46 -4.21
N MET A 27 -15.92 -7.40 -4.87
CA MET A 27 -17.00 -7.50 -5.86
C MET A 27 -16.50 -7.96 -7.24
N ASN A 28 -15.24 -7.68 -7.57
CA ASN A 28 -14.63 -8.00 -8.87
C ASN A 28 -13.33 -8.79 -8.64
N PRO A 29 -13.41 -10.07 -8.22
CA PRO A 29 -12.23 -10.87 -7.90
C PRO A 29 -11.44 -11.33 -9.13
N ASP A 30 -11.87 -10.96 -10.33
CA ASP A 30 -11.24 -11.38 -11.58
C ASP A 30 -9.84 -10.80 -11.75
N THR A 31 -8.97 -11.58 -12.35
CA THR A 31 -7.65 -11.09 -12.79
C THR A 31 -7.78 -10.46 -14.17
N SER A 32 -8.34 -9.25 -14.24
CA SER A 32 -8.55 -8.50 -15.47
C SER A 32 -7.49 -7.41 -15.67
N GLN A 33 -7.34 -6.96 -16.91
CA GLN A 33 -6.47 -5.83 -17.22
C GLN A 33 -6.90 -4.55 -16.48
N THR A 34 -8.20 -4.34 -16.30
CA THR A 34 -8.75 -3.20 -15.53
C THR A 34 -8.27 -3.27 -14.08
N ASN A 35 -8.34 -4.44 -13.45
CA ASN A 35 -7.89 -4.63 -12.07
C ASN A 35 -6.38 -4.44 -11.94
N LEU A 36 -5.60 -4.85 -12.95
CA LEU A 36 -4.17 -4.58 -13.00
C LEU A 36 -3.88 -3.06 -13.00
N ILE A 37 -4.57 -2.31 -13.85
CA ILE A 37 -4.41 -0.85 -13.93
C ILE A 37 -4.77 -0.21 -12.59
N VAL A 38 -5.86 -0.63 -11.96
CA VAL A 38 -6.29 -0.12 -10.65
C VAL A 38 -5.21 -0.36 -9.58
N SER A 39 -4.62 -1.54 -9.54
CA SER A 39 -3.54 -1.86 -8.60
C SER A 39 -2.28 -1.04 -8.85
N ILE A 40 -1.88 -0.87 -10.11
CA ILE A 40 -0.71 -0.04 -10.47
C ILE A 40 -0.94 1.43 -10.07
N VAL A 41 -2.12 1.97 -10.35
CA VAL A 41 -2.47 3.34 -9.96
C VAL A 41 -2.40 3.51 -8.44
N TYR A 42 -2.89 2.55 -7.67
CA TYR A 42 -2.79 2.58 -6.21
C TYR A 42 -1.34 2.58 -5.73
N MET A 43 -0.48 1.76 -6.33
CA MET A 43 0.96 1.74 -6.00
C MET A 43 1.63 3.09 -6.29
N VAL A 44 1.31 3.70 -7.42
CA VAL A 44 1.83 5.04 -7.78
C VAL A 44 1.35 6.10 -6.80
N LEU A 45 0.07 6.04 -6.39
CA LEU A 45 -0.48 6.98 -5.40
C LEU A 45 0.22 6.85 -4.04
N LEU A 46 0.55 5.64 -3.60
CA LEU A 46 1.32 5.45 -2.37
C LEU A 46 2.71 6.10 -2.46
N LEU A 47 3.38 5.98 -3.61
CA LEU A 47 4.68 6.61 -3.81
C LEU A 47 4.58 8.14 -3.84
N VAL A 48 3.49 8.69 -4.36
CA VAL A 48 3.24 10.14 -4.42
C VAL A 48 3.01 10.74 -3.04
N ILE A 49 2.51 9.99 -2.06
CA ILE A 49 2.32 10.47 -0.69
C ILE A 49 3.65 10.98 -0.09
N ILE A 50 4.76 10.33 -0.40
CA ILE A 50 6.08 10.71 0.14
C ILE A 50 6.46 12.14 -0.23
N PRO A 51 6.56 12.52 -1.51
CA PRO A 51 6.90 13.90 -1.88
C PRO A 51 5.81 14.92 -1.50
N VAL A 52 4.56 14.50 -1.37
CA VAL A 52 3.46 15.38 -0.91
C VAL A 52 3.59 15.69 0.58
N GLY A 53 4.02 14.74 1.39
CA GLY A 53 4.22 14.93 2.83
C GLY A 53 5.34 15.91 3.18
N LEU A 54 6.38 16.00 2.34
CA LEU A 54 7.53 16.89 2.59
C LEU A 54 7.14 18.37 2.67
N PRO A 55 6.45 18.96 1.66
CA PRO A 55 6.05 20.38 1.72
C PRO A 55 4.98 20.65 2.78
N MET A 56 4.22 19.64 3.17
CA MET A 56 3.22 19.78 4.26
C MET A 56 3.87 19.76 5.65
N HIS A 57 5.18 19.50 5.75
CA HIS A 57 5.90 19.33 7.01
C HIS A 57 5.22 18.30 7.94
N SER A 58 4.63 17.28 7.38
CA SER A 58 3.90 16.25 8.11
C SER A 58 4.73 14.99 8.29
N ARG A 59 5.52 14.97 9.36
CA ARG A 59 6.24 13.76 9.77
C ARG A 59 5.28 12.61 10.08
N LEU A 60 4.09 12.93 10.61
CA LEU A 60 3.07 11.93 10.92
C LEU A 60 2.64 11.16 9.66
N LEU A 61 2.43 11.85 8.54
CA LEU A 61 2.03 11.23 7.28
C LEU A 61 3.09 10.22 6.80
N GLU A 62 4.36 10.62 6.84
CA GLU A 62 5.48 9.75 6.45
C GLU A 62 5.63 8.54 7.38
N VAL A 63 5.49 8.75 8.69
CA VAL A 63 5.56 7.66 9.67
C VAL A 63 4.40 6.68 9.50
N LEU A 64 3.19 7.17 9.26
CA LEU A 64 2.04 6.30 9.02
C LEU A 64 2.20 5.49 7.73
N LEU A 65 2.72 6.10 6.67
CA LEU A 65 3.02 5.40 5.43
C LEU A 65 4.10 4.33 5.64
N MET A 66 5.15 4.64 6.38
CA MET A 66 6.21 3.70 6.73
C MET A 66 5.65 2.50 7.51
N LEU A 67 4.81 2.75 8.51
CA LEU A 67 4.19 1.69 9.31
C LEU A 67 3.25 0.83 8.46
N TYR A 68 2.45 1.47 7.60
CA TYR A 68 1.59 0.75 6.66
C TYR A 68 2.40 -0.16 5.74
N ALA A 69 3.48 0.34 5.15
CA ALA A 69 4.34 -0.43 4.26
C ALA A 69 5.03 -1.59 4.98
N LEU A 70 5.47 -1.37 6.22
CA LEU A 70 6.07 -2.42 7.04
C LEU A 70 5.08 -3.55 7.33
N VAL A 71 3.85 -3.21 7.75
CA VAL A 71 2.80 -4.19 8.01
C VAL A 71 2.39 -4.89 6.71
N LEU A 72 2.31 -4.17 5.60
CA LEU A 72 2.04 -4.75 4.28
C LEU A 72 3.08 -5.83 3.92
N GLY A 73 4.36 -5.53 4.09
CA GLY A 73 5.44 -6.49 3.82
C GLY A 73 5.38 -7.71 4.70
N VAL A 74 5.11 -7.53 5.99
CA VAL A 74 4.96 -8.65 6.94
C VAL A 74 3.76 -9.52 6.57
N MET A 75 2.62 -8.92 6.23
CA MET A 75 1.41 -9.65 5.83
C MET A 75 1.57 -10.37 4.49
N ASP A 76 2.28 -9.76 3.54
CA ASP A 76 2.61 -10.40 2.26
C ASP A 76 3.40 -11.70 2.47
N VAL A 77 4.44 -11.67 3.30
CA VAL A 77 5.23 -12.85 3.65
C VAL A 77 4.38 -13.87 4.41
N ALA A 78 3.58 -13.44 5.36
CA ALA A 78 2.73 -14.32 6.16
C ALA A 78 1.70 -15.06 5.30
N ILE A 79 1.05 -14.37 4.38
CA ILE A 79 0.09 -14.98 3.44
C ILE A 79 0.81 -15.94 2.49
N PHE A 80 1.97 -15.55 1.97
CA PHE A 80 2.78 -16.42 1.10
C PHE A 80 3.18 -17.73 1.81
N LEU A 81 3.55 -17.66 3.08
CA LEU A 81 3.91 -18.83 3.90
C LEU A 81 2.70 -19.64 4.39
N ASN A 82 1.48 -19.28 3.99
CA ASN A 82 0.23 -19.95 4.41
C ASN A 82 0.06 -20.01 5.93
N MET A 83 0.40 -18.96 6.65
CA MET A 83 0.18 -18.89 8.08
C MET A 83 -1.32 -18.92 8.41
N LYS A 84 -1.78 -20.03 8.98
CA LYS A 84 -3.20 -20.25 9.30
C LYS A 84 -3.57 -19.58 10.63
N HIS A 85 -3.66 -18.28 10.62
CA HIS A 85 -4.13 -17.50 11.77
C HIS A 85 -5.25 -16.56 11.34
N THR A 86 -6.33 -16.46 12.10
CA THR A 86 -7.50 -15.65 11.73
C THR A 86 -7.15 -14.18 11.52
N LEU A 87 -6.31 -13.61 12.39
CA LEU A 87 -5.86 -12.23 12.28
C LEU A 87 -5.03 -12.01 11.00
N VAL A 88 -4.11 -12.93 10.70
CA VAL A 88 -3.28 -12.87 9.48
C VAL A 88 -4.16 -12.95 8.24
N ASN A 89 -5.11 -13.87 8.20
CA ASN A 89 -6.00 -14.00 7.06
C ASN A 89 -6.87 -12.76 6.86
N THR A 90 -7.47 -12.23 7.92
CA THR A 90 -8.36 -11.06 7.84
C THR A 90 -7.58 -9.79 7.49
N LEU A 91 -6.55 -9.47 8.25
CA LEU A 91 -5.76 -8.27 8.06
C LEU A 91 -4.92 -8.35 6.78
N GLY A 92 -4.30 -9.51 6.54
CA GLY A 92 -3.47 -9.73 5.36
C GLY A 92 -4.27 -9.61 4.06
N ASN A 93 -5.43 -10.22 3.99
CA ASN A 93 -6.31 -10.10 2.81
C ASN A 93 -6.79 -8.66 2.61
N ALA A 94 -7.13 -7.95 3.67
CA ALA A 94 -7.51 -6.55 3.58
C ALA A 94 -6.36 -5.66 3.09
N MET A 95 -5.13 -5.89 3.54
CA MET A 95 -3.97 -5.12 3.11
C MET A 95 -3.50 -5.46 1.70
N LEU A 96 -3.61 -6.72 1.28
CA LEU A 96 -3.22 -7.17 -0.06
C LEU A 96 -4.30 -6.92 -1.12
N ALA A 97 -5.55 -6.67 -0.72
CA ALA A 97 -6.65 -6.48 -1.66
C ALA A 97 -6.37 -5.40 -2.72
N PRO A 98 -5.83 -4.21 -2.41
CA PRO A 98 -5.51 -3.21 -3.42
C PRO A 98 -4.46 -3.66 -4.44
N PHE A 99 -3.68 -4.70 -4.14
CA PHE A 99 -2.64 -5.25 -5.01
C PHE A 99 -3.11 -6.49 -5.78
N HIS A 100 -4.35 -6.91 -5.58
CA HIS A 100 -4.91 -8.12 -6.20
C HIS A 100 -4.83 -8.11 -7.72
N GLY A 101 -4.97 -6.96 -8.35
CA GLY A 101 -4.86 -6.82 -9.81
C GLY A 101 -3.51 -7.24 -10.39
N LEU A 102 -2.44 -7.24 -9.59
CA LEU A 102 -1.12 -7.69 -10.02
C LEU A 102 -1.09 -9.19 -10.40
N PHE A 103 -2.01 -9.98 -9.87
CA PHE A 103 -2.14 -11.39 -10.24
C PHE A 103 -2.55 -11.61 -11.70
N TYR A 104 -2.94 -10.55 -12.42
CA TYR A 104 -3.09 -10.59 -13.89
C TYR A 104 -1.83 -11.07 -14.59
N PHE A 105 -0.65 -10.72 -14.09
CA PHE A 105 0.63 -11.16 -14.65
C PHE A 105 0.86 -12.67 -14.52
N GLU A 106 0.24 -13.32 -13.55
CA GLU A 106 0.32 -14.77 -13.42
C GLU A 106 -0.24 -15.46 -14.68
N ASN A 107 -1.36 -14.96 -15.19
CA ASN A 107 -2.00 -15.51 -16.38
C ASN A 107 -1.37 -15.00 -17.68
N PHE A 108 -0.95 -13.72 -17.72
CA PHE A 108 -0.47 -13.07 -18.93
C PHE A 108 0.98 -13.42 -19.26
N LEU A 109 1.87 -13.46 -18.27
CA LEU A 109 3.30 -13.72 -18.44
C LEU A 109 3.70 -15.15 -18.04
N GLY A 110 2.77 -15.98 -17.58
CA GLY A 110 3.07 -17.29 -17.03
C GLY A 110 3.94 -17.24 -15.77
N MET A 111 3.98 -16.10 -15.09
CA MET A 111 4.70 -15.94 -13.83
C MET A 111 3.95 -16.68 -12.72
N GLY A 112 4.69 -17.42 -11.88
CA GLY A 112 4.09 -18.05 -10.70
C GLY A 112 3.65 -17.02 -9.66
N SER A 113 2.72 -17.41 -8.79
CA SER A 113 2.25 -16.56 -7.68
C SER A 113 3.39 -16.06 -6.79
N PHE A 114 4.47 -16.85 -6.65
CA PHE A 114 5.68 -16.43 -5.94
C PHE A 114 6.24 -15.09 -6.44
N ALA A 115 6.31 -14.92 -7.76
CA ALA A 115 6.83 -13.68 -8.35
C ALA A 115 5.95 -12.48 -8.00
N ILE A 116 4.62 -12.65 -7.95
CA ILE A 116 3.69 -11.58 -7.58
C ILE A 116 3.88 -11.19 -6.11
N TYR A 117 3.93 -12.15 -5.20
CA TYR A 117 4.21 -11.88 -3.78
C TYR A 117 5.58 -11.23 -3.59
N ALA A 118 6.60 -11.65 -4.34
CA ALA A 118 7.92 -11.03 -4.32
C ALA A 118 7.87 -9.57 -4.75
N VAL A 119 7.14 -9.23 -5.81
CA VAL A 119 6.96 -7.85 -6.29
C VAL A 119 6.31 -6.99 -5.20
N ILE A 120 5.24 -7.47 -4.57
CA ILE A 120 4.56 -6.77 -3.48
C ILE A 120 5.52 -6.57 -2.29
N GLY A 121 6.27 -7.60 -1.92
CA GLY A 121 7.24 -7.53 -0.84
C GLY A 121 8.37 -6.53 -1.10
N PHE A 122 8.94 -6.52 -2.31
CA PHE A 122 9.94 -5.54 -2.70
C PHE A 122 9.39 -4.12 -2.72
N PHE A 123 8.17 -3.94 -3.24
CA PHE A 123 7.50 -2.65 -3.20
C PHE A 123 7.29 -2.17 -1.77
N ALA A 124 6.82 -3.03 -0.88
CA ALA A 124 6.63 -2.70 0.53
C ALA A 124 7.96 -2.32 1.21
N ALA A 125 9.03 -3.05 0.94
CA ALA A 125 10.36 -2.74 1.47
C ALA A 125 10.88 -1.38 0.96
N PHE A 126 10.76 -1.14 -0.34
CA PHE A 126 11.12 0.14 -0.94
C PHE A 126 10.32 1.31 -0.34
N LEU A 127 9.01 1.14 -0.22
CA LEU A 127 8.11 2.15 0.34
C LEU A 127 8.43 2.43 1.81
N THR A 128 8.75 1.39 2.59
CA THR A 128 9.17 1.53 4.00
C THR A 128 10.43 2.37 4.11
N LEU A 129 11.44 2.07 3.30
CA LEU A 129 12.72 2.82 3.29
C LEU A 129 12.51 4.26 2.82
N ALA A 130 11.78 4.46 1.73
CA ALA A 130 11.53 5.79 1.17
C ALA A 130 10.73 6.67 2.13
N ALA A 131 9.68 6.13 2.75
CA ALA A 131 8.88 6.86 3.74
C ALA A 131 9.69 7.14 5.02
N GLY A 132 10.55 6.20 5.44
CA GLY A 132 11.47 6.40 6.56
C GLY A 132 12.45 7.54 6.32
N VAL A 133 13.04 7.60 5.13
CA VAL A 133 13.91 8.73 4.71
C VAL A 133 13.11 10.02 4.67
N GLY A 134 11.90 10.00 4.11
CA GLY A 134 10.99 11.16 4.10
C GLY A 134 10.71 11.67 5.51
N ALA A 135 10.42 10.79 6.46
CA ALA A 135 10.19 11.14 7.85
C ALA A 135 11.41 11.81 8.52
N CYS A 136 12.62 11.38 8.14
CA CYS A 136 13.87 12.00 8.62
C CYS A 136 14.13 13.36 7.97
N MET A 137 13.68 13.56 6.73
CA MET A 137 13.87 14.82 5.99
C MET A 137 12.89 15.91 6.40
N VAL A 138 11.74 15.55 6.96
CA VAL A 138 10.76 16.53 7.42
C VAL A 138 11.33 17.30 8.61
N GLN A 139 11.56 18.60 8.40
CA GLN A 139 11.98 19.48 9.48
C GLN A 139 10.76 19.94 10.26
N PRO A 140 10.81 19.88 11.62
CA PRO A 140 9.75 20.46 12.41
C PRO A 140 9.73 21.99 12.17
N ARG A 141 8.56 22.53 11.88
CA ARG A 141 8.37 23.99 11.88
C ARG A 141 8.44 24.48 13.31
N GLU A 142 9.43 25.28 13.57
CA GLU A 142 9.47 26.07 14.79
C GLU A 142 8.34 27.11 14.82
#